data_cccad6f346deaaf84298b3eefc7d62d1
#
_entry.id   cccad6f346deaaf84298b3eefc7d62d1
#
_cell.length_a   1.000
_cell.length_b   1.000
_cell.length_c   1.000
_cell.angle_alpha   90.00
_cell.angle_beta   90.00
_cell.angle_gamma   90.00
#
_symmetry.space_group_name_H-M   'P 1'
#
loop_
_entity.id
_entity.type
_entity.pdbx_description
1 polymer ?
#
loop_
_entity_poly.entity_id
_entity_poly.type
_entity_poly.pdbx_seq_one_letter_code
_entity_poly.pdbx_strand_id
1 'polypeptide(L)'
;ALDYASEYKNNLIIIVNDNDQSIAENHGGLYKNLKKLRMMNGVSNNNFFKALGFEYHYLDDGHDIKKLVDLFNSVKDTDHPVLLHIHTIKGKGLKYAEENREAWHSGGPFNIEDGSLKNPVVKDDTVFNSLKELLDTNSKAVVLNAGTPASLGFTQDIREEYVNKGKFIDVGIAEENAVGMISGIAKNGGIPVFGTFAPFLQRVYDQVSHDLCLNDNPAVILAINPGVYGMNSDT
;
A
#
# COMPACT_ATOMS: atom_id res chain seq x y z
N ALA A 1 13.79 9.75 -0.67
CA ALA A 1 13.45 10.45 -1.92
C ALA A 1 12.90 11.86 -1.64
N LEU A 2 11.82 12.01 -0.87
CA LEU A 2 11.20 13.33 -0.59
C LEU A 2 12.17 14.30 0.10
N ASP A 3 12.94 13.82 1.08
CA ASP A 3 13.95 14.61 1.79
C ASP A 3 14.94 15.25 0.81
N TYR A 4 15.57 14.45 -0.05
CA TYR A 4 16.49 14.97 -1.06
C TYR A 4 15.80 15.86 -2.12
N ALA A 5 14.57 15.52 -2.50
CA ALA A 5 13.81 16.28 -3.48
C ALA A 5 13.48 17.71 -3.00
N SER A 6 13.37 17.93 -1.68
CA SER A 6 13.11 19.26 -1.11
C SER A 6 14.29 20.23 -1.24
N GLU A 7 15.50 19.71 -1.42
CA GLU A 7 16.72 20.53 -1.63
C GLU A 7 16.99 20.87 -3.10
N TYR A 8 16.17 20.33 -4.02
CA TYR A 8 16.38 20.52 -5.44
C TYR A 8 16.18 21.99 -5.84
N LYS A 9 17.16 22.57 -6.52
CA LYS A 9 17.18 24.00 -6.86
C LYS A 9 16.69 24.23 -8.29
N ASN A 10 15.53 23.72 -8.60
CA ASN A 10 14.90 23.91 -9.90
C ASN A 10 13.41 23.54 -9.81
N ASN A 11 12.69 23.73 -10.90
CA ASN A 11 11.31 23.33 -11.05
C ASN A 11 11.18 21.80 -10.89
N LEU A 12 10.60 21.38 -9.79
CA LEU A 12 10.22 19.99 -9.52
C LEU A 12 8.81 19.98 -8.92
N ILE A 13 7.85 19.47 -9.66
CA ILE A 13 6.47 19.35 -9.21
C ILE A 13 6.22 17.91 -8.79
N ILE A 14 5.97 17.70 -7.49
CA ILE A 14 5.61 16.40 -6.91
C ILE A 14 4.11 16.36 -6.70
N ILE A 15 3.45 15.34 -7.25
CA ILE A 15 2.01 15.15 -7.10
C ILE A 15 1.75 14.00 -6.13
N VAL A 16 1.05 14.30 -5.04
CA VAL A 16 0.47 13.31 -4.14
C VAL A 16 -1.00 13.18 -4.51
N ASN A 17 -1.32 12.14 -5.29
CA ASN A 17 -2.69 11.77 -5.58
C ASN A 17 -3.24 10.97 -4.40
N ASP A 18 -3.95 11.65 -3.51
CA ASP A 18 -4.46 11.08 -2.27
C ASP A 18 -5.92 10.66 -2.43
N ASN A 19 -6.16 9.37 -2.56
CA ASN A 19 -7.49 8.78 -2.63
C ASN A 19 -7.86 7.96 -1.37
N ASP A 20 -7.11 8.17 -0.28
CA ASP A 20 -7.30 7.53 1.04
C ASP A 20 -7.07 6.02 1.06
N GLN A 21 -6.52 5.44 -0.01
CA GLN A 21 -6.31 3.99 -0.08
C GLN A 21 -5.16 3.64 -1.04
N SER A 22 -4.44 2.56 -0.72
CA SER A 22 -3.53 1.88 -1.67
C SER A 22 -4.29 0.76 -2.41
N ILE A 23 -3.80 -0.48 -2.29
CA ILE A 23 -4.55 -1.69 -2.65
C ILE A 23 -5.52 -1.97 -1.50
N ALA A 24 -5.01 -2.35 -0.33
CA ALA A 24 -5.74 -2.34 0.93
C ALA A 24 -5.74 -0.94 1.58
N GLU A 25 -6.23 -0.84 2.80
CA GLU A 25 -6.23 0.40 3.57
C GLU A 25 -4.81 0.87 3.91
N ASN A 26 -4.64 2.18 3.96
CA ASN A 26 -3.37 2.79 4.31
C ASN A 26 -3.11 2.81 5.81
N HIS A 27 -1.88 2.50 6.21
CA HIS A 27 -1.42 2.52 7.59
C HIS A 27 -0.24 3.48 7.79
N GLY A 28 -0.09 4.00 9.02
CA GLY A 28 1.07 4.78 9.42
C GLY A 28 0.85 6.28 9.54
N GLY A 29 1.90 6.96 10.02
CA GLY A 29 1.85 8.39 10.37
C GLY A 29 1.64 9.31 9.19
N LEU A 30 2.22 9.00 8.03
CA LEU A 30 2.04 9.79 6.81
C LEU A 30 0.57 9.84 6.39
N TYR A 31 -0.10 8.69 6.36
CA TYR A 31 -1.51 8.61 5.95
C TYR A 31 -2.45 9.28 6.96
N LYS A 32 -2.12 9.22 8.26
CA LYS A 32 -2.83 10.00 9.29
C LYS A 32 -2.66 11.50 9.06
N ASN A 33 -1.48 11.93 8.63
CA ASN A 33 -1.23 13.34 8.30
C ASN A 33 -1.98 13.76 7.04
N LEU A 34 -1.96 12.96 5.96
CA LEU A 34 -2.75 13.19 4.74
C LEU A 34 -4.25 13.32 5.06
N LYS A 35 -4.80 12.39 5.83
CA LYS A 35 -6.20 12.44 6.27
C LYS A 35 -6.51 13.74 7.03
N LYS A 36 -5.64 14.15 7.94
CA LYS A 36 -5.80 15.42 8.67
C LYS A 36 -5.77 16.62 7.73
N LEU A 37 -4.85 16.62 6.75
CA LEU A 37 -4.75 17.68 5.75
C LEU A 37 -6.01 17.77 4.89
N ARG A 38 -6.57 16.63 4.45
CA ARG A 38 -7.87 16.60 3.75
C ARG A 38 -8.99 17.22 4.60
N MET A 39 -9.14 16.76 5.84
CA MET A 39 -10.18 17.25 6.75
C MET A 39 -10.08 18.75 7.04
N MET A 40 -8.89 19.33 6.95
CA MET A 40 -8.60 20.72 7.20
C MET A 40 -8.37 21.54 5.93
N ASN A 41 -8.80 21.03 4.78
CA ASN A 41 -8.64 21.70 3.48
C ASN A 41 -7.18 22.18 3.22
N GLY A 42 -6.22 21.32 3.53
CA GLY A 42 -4.78 21.58 3.37
C GLY A 42 -4.16 22.48 4.45
N VAL A 43 -4.97 23.06 5.35
CA VAL A 43 -4.51 24.04 6.35
C VAL A 43 -4.24 23.33 7.68
N SER A 44 -2.97 23.06 7.97
CA SER A 44 -2.55 22.51 9.27
C SER A 44 -1.14 22.95 9.61
N ASN A 45 -0.91 23.31 10.89
CA ASN A 45 0.45 23.56 11.40
C ASN A 45 1.30 22.29 11.42
N ASN A 46 0.67 21.13 11.50
CA ASN A 46 1.32 19.84 11.37
C ASN A 46 1.17 19.33 9.93
N ASN A 47 2.06 19.76 9.04
CA ASN A 47 2.11 19.35 7.65
C ASN A 47 3.51 18.78 7.38
N PHE A 48 3.55 17.47 7.15
CA PHE A 48 4.78 16.72 6.91
C PHE A 48 5.58 17.30 5.73
N PHE A 49 4.92 17.69 4.66
CA PHE A 49 5.59 18.19 3.46
C PHE A 49 6.18 19.59 3.66
N LYS A 50 5.45 20.45 4.35
CA LYS A 50 5.99 21.77 4.73
C LYS A 50 7.17 21.66 5.71
N ALA A 51 7.16 20.65 6.59
CA ALA A 51 8.26 20.38 7.50
C ALA A 51 9.54 19.93 6.77
N LEU A 52 9.40 19.33 5.58
CA LEU A 52 10.52 18.99 4.69
C LEU A 52 10.99 20.18 3.82
N GLY A 53 10.30 21.32 3.86
CA GLY A 53 10.68 22.51 3.10
C GLY A 53 9.97 22.72 1.77
N PHE A 54 8.98 21.88 1.41
CA PHE A 54 8.21 22.07 0.17
C PHE A 54 7.27 23.27 0.25
N GLU A 55 7.14 24.02 -0.82
CA GLU A 55 5.93 24.77 -1.09
C GLU A 55 4.78 23.79 -1.31
N TYR A 56 3.72 23.91 -0.53
CA TYR A 56 2.64 22.94 -0.49
C TYR A 56 1.30 23.56 -0.89
N HIS A 57 0.66 22.92 -1.87
CA HIS A 57 -0.68 23.26 -2.33
C HIS A 57 -1.63 22.09 -2.13
N TYR A 58 -2.88 22.38 -1.80
CA TYR A 58 -3.94 21.39 -1.63
C TYR A 58 -5.08 21.65 -2.62
N LEU A 59 -5.57 20.59 -3.23
CA LEU A 59 -6.78 20.61 -4.07
C LEU A 59 -7.76 19.55 -3.58
N ASP A 60 -8.92 19.99 -3.09
CA ASP A 60 -9.94 19.11 -2.51
C ASP A 60 -10.67 18.28 -3.55
N ASP A 61 -10.87 18.80 -4.77
CA ASP A 61 -11.55 18.09 -5.85
C ASP A 61 -10.62 17.88 -7.06
N GLY A 62 -9.86 16.79 -7.00
CA GLY A 62 -8.96 16.37 -8.05
C GLY A 62 -9.65 15.74 -9.26
N HIS A 63 -10.98 15.67 -9.29
CA HIS A 63 -11.75 15.28 -10.48
C HIS A 63 -12.24 16.48 -11.29
N ASP A 64 -12.13 17.69 -10.77
CA ASP A 64 -12.43 18.93 -11.51
C ASP A 64 -11.23 19.33 -12.38
N ILE A 65 -11.34 19.04 -13.67
CA ILE A 65 -10.27 19.31 -14.66
C ILE A 65 -9.91 20.80 -14.70
N LYS A 66 -10.88 21.71 -14.54
CA LYS A 66 -10.60 23.15 -14.55
C LYS A 66 -9.73 23.54 -13.38
N LYS A 67 -10.08 23.10 -12.17
CA LYS A 67 -9.28 23.36 -10.96
C LYS A 67 -7.88 22.76 -11.05
N LEU A 68 -7.75 21.56 -11.65
CA LEU A 68 -6.44 20.94 -11.91
C LEU A 68 -5.59 21.81 -12.84
N VAL A 69 -6.15 22.26 -13.96
CA VAL A 69 -5.45 23.13 -14.93
C VAL A 69 -5.04 24.44 -14.27
N ASP A 70 -5.93 25.05 -13.49
CA ASP A 70 -5.64 26.30 -12.79
C ASP A 70 -4.50 26.10 -11.76
N LEU A 71 -4.51 24.98 -11.00
CA LEU A 71 -3.46 24.63 -10.05
C LEU A 71 -2.11 24.42 -10.77
N PHE A 72 -2.06 23.63 -11.84
CA PHE A 72 -0.82 23.40 -12.58
C PHE A 72 -0.28 24.68 -13.20
N ASN A 73 -1.14 25.54 -13.75
CA ASN A 73 -0.71 26.83 -14.29
C ASN A 73 -0.13 27.74 -13.21
N SER A 74 -0.58 27.65 -11.96
CA SER A 74 -0.04 28.47 -10.87
C SER A 74 1.36 28.09 -10.43
N VAL A 75 1.81 26.85 -10.72
CA VAL A 75 3.10 26.34 -10.24
C VAL A 75 4.08 25.91 -11.36
N LYS A 76 3.64 25.87 -12.61
CA LYS A 76 4.45 25.34 -13.73
C LYS A 76 5.77 26.06 -13.96
N ASP A 77 5.87 27.32 -13.57
CA ASP A 77 7.03 28.19 -13.83
C ASP A 77 7.81 28.50 -12.50
N THR A 78 7.63 27.72 -11.44
CA THR A 78 8.38 27.88 -10.19
C THR A 78 9.87 27.49 -10.39
N ASP A 79 10.73 28.06 -9.56
CA ASP A 79 12.18 27.81 -9.57
C ASP A 79 12.65 26.93 -8.39
N HIS A 80 11.69 26.35 -7.67
CA HIS A 80 11.91 25.53 -6.48
C HIS A 80 10.90 24.36 -6.43
N PRO A 81 11.16 23.34 -5.59
CA PRO A 81 10.29 22.18 -5.46
C PRO A 81 8.92 22.53 -4.87
N VAL A 82 7.88 22.08 -5.56
CA VAL A 82 6.49 22.25 -5.15
C VAL A 82 5.84 20.89 -4.95
N LEU A 83 5.00 20.77 -3.92
CA LEU A 83 4.20 19.56 -3.69
C LEU A 83 2.71 19.87 -3.78
N LEU A 84 2.06 19.18 -4.71
CA LEU A 84 0.61 19.26 -4.94
C LEU A 84 -0.06 18.06 -4.29
N HIS A 85 -0.82 18.29 -3.23
CA HIS A 85 -1.66 17.27 -2.58
C HIS A 85 -3.07 17.36 -3.18
N ILE A 86 -3.39 16.41 -4.04
CA ILE A 86 -4.64 16.38 -4.79
C ILE A 86 -5.52 15.26 -4.24
N HIS A 87 -6.67 15.62 -3.68
CA HIS A 87 -7.64 14.66 -3.18
C HIS A 87 -8.49 14.13 -4.32
N THR A 88 -8.57 12.81 -4.42
CA THR A 88 -9.41 12.10 -5.40
C THR A 88 -10.23 11.01 -4.72
N ILE A 89 -11.19 10.47 -5.43
CA ILE A 89 -12.00 9.33 -4.98
C ILE A 89 -11.60 8.11 -5.80
N LYS A 90 -11.05 7.07 -5.14
CA LYS A 90 -10.72 5.82 -5.80
C LYS A 90 -11.98 5.15 -6.35
N GLY A 91 -11.95 4.77 -7.63
CA GLY A 91 -13.09 4.16 -8.31
C GLY A 91 -14.17 5.15 -8.80
N LYS A 92 -13.89 6.47 -8.75
CA LYS A 92 -14.83 7.53 -9.13
C LYS A 92 -15.50 7.27 -10.47
N GLY A 93 -16.83 7.33 -10.45
CA GLY A 93 -17.69 7.14 -11.63
C GLY A 93 -18.24 5.71 -11.77
N LEU A 94 -17.78 4.76 -10.96
CA LEU A 94 -18.34 3.42 -10.88
C LEU A 94 -18.77 3.11 -9.45
N LYS A 95 -20.08 3.07 -9.19
CA LYS A 95 -20.66 2.87 -7.85
C LYS A 95 -20.02 1.70 -7.09
N TYR A 96 -19.90 0.54 -7.72
CA TYR A 96 -19.34 -0.66 -7.10
C TYR A 96 -17.89 -0.49 -6.67
N ALA A 97 -17.11 0.26 -7.45
CA ALA A 97 -15.71 0.55 -7.14
C ALA A 97 -15.56 1.60 -6.01
N GLU A 98 -16.47 2.57 -5.95
CA GLU A 98 -16.49 3.55 -4.85
C GLU A 98 -16.91 2.89 -3.52
N GLU A 99 -17.80 1.91 -3.56
CA GLU A 99 -18.33 1.19 -2.39
C GLU A 99 -17.36 0.11 -1.88
N ASN A 100 -16.57 -0.53 -2.78
CA ASN A 100 -15.61 -1.58 -2.41
C ASN A 100 -14.26 -1.40 -3.12
N ARG A 101 -13.51 -0.42 -2.65
CA ARG A 101 -12.27 0.07 -3.29
C ARG A 101 -11.14 -0.96 -3.35
N GLU A 102 -11.05 -1.86 -2.36
CA GLU A 102 -10.04 -2.92 -2.34
C GLU A 102 -10.33 -3.98 -3.40
N ALA A 103 -11.55 -4.51 -3.44
CA ALA A 103 -11.94 -5.52 -4.42
C ALA A 103 -11.86 -5.02 -5.87
N TRP A 104 -12.06 -3.71 -6.08
CA TRP A 104 -12.01 -3.07 -7.39
C TRP A 104 -10.68 -2.43 -7.73
N HIS A 105 -9.64 -2.65 -6.94
CA HIS A 105 -8.29 -2.18 -7.28
C HIS A 105 -7.77 -2.84 -8.56
N SER A 106 -8.02 -4.14 -8.73
CA SER A 106 -7.63 -4.92 -9.91
C SER A 106 -8.78 -5.88 -10.22
N GLY A 107 -9.61 -5.54 -11.19
CA GLY A 107 -10.80 -6.30 -11.55
C GLY A 107 -10.70 -6.93 -12.93
N GLY A 108 -11.30 -8.14 -13.09
CA GLY A 108 -11.56 -8.74 -14.39
C GLY A 108 -12.77 -8.09 -15.09
N PRO A 109 -13.14 -8.56 -16.32
CA PRO A 109 -14.35 -8.11 -17.00
C PRO A 109 -15.60 -8.34 -16.14
N PHE A 110 -16.48 -7.34 -16.09
CA PHE A 110 -17.67 -7.35 -15.24
C PHE A 110 -18.93 -6.87 -16.00
N ASN A 111 -20.09 -7.10 -15.43
CA ASN A 111 -21.37 -6.59 -15.90
C ASN A 111 -21.62 -5.21 -15.30
N ILE A 112 -21.93 -4.24 -16.15
CA ILE A 112 -22.10 -2.83 -15.73
C ILE A 112 -23.35 -2.68 -14.85
N GLU A 113 -24.38 -3.50 -15.06
CA GLU A 113 -25.67 -3.41 -14.41
C GLU A 113 -25.60 -3.75 -12.92
N ASP A 114 -24.80 -4.75 -12.54
CA ASP A 114 -24.75 -5.30 -11.19
C ASP A 114 -23.35 -5.43 -10.59
N GLY A 115 -22.30 -5.15 -11.35
CA GLY A 115 -20.92 -5.28 -10.92
C GLY A 115 -20.42 -6.73 -10.82
N SER A 116 -21.18 -7.72 -11.22
CA SER A 116 -20.77 -9.12 -11.15
C SER A 116 -19.65 -9.42 -12.14
N LEU A 117 -18.64 -10.21 -11.72
CA LEU A 117 -17.56 -10.63 -12.60
C LEU A 117 -18.08 -11.59 -13.67
N LYS A 118 -17.72 -11.36 -14.94
CA LYS A 118 -18.06 -12.25 -16.06
C LYS A 118 -17.36 -13.60 -15.96
N ASN A 119 -16.15 -13.60 -15.42
CA ASN A 119 -15.35 -14.79 -15.20
C ASN A 119 -14.90 -14.82 -13.73
N PRO A 120 -15.76 -15.24 -12.79
CA PRO A 120 -15.36 -15.31 -11.39
C PRO A 120 -14.25 -16.33 -11.20
N VAL A 121 -13.17 -15.93 -10.56
CA VAL A 121 -12.08 -16.84 -10.19
C VAL A 121 -12.58 -17.75 -9.07
N VAL A 122 -12.37 -19.06 -9.22
CA VAL A 122 -12.63 -20.00 -8.13
C VAL A 122 -11.66 -19.68 -7.00
N LYS A 123 -12.22 -19.39 -5.83
CA LYS A 123 -11.43 -19.05 -4.66
C LYS A 123 -10.69 -20.31 -4.18
N ASP A 124 -9.38 -20.24 -4.14
CA ASP A 124 -8.54 -21.28 -3.52
C ASP A 124 -8.11 -20.80 -2.14
N ASP A 125 -8.71 -21.37 -1.11
CA ASP A 125 -8.42 -21.03 0.29
C ASP A 125 -7.29 -21.89 0.90
N THR A 126 -6.56 -22.68 0.12
CA THR A 126 -5.53 -23.59 0.62
C THR A 126 -4.44 -22.85 1.39
N VAL A 127 -3.93 -21.75 0.85
CA VAL A 127 -2.90 -20.92 1.51
C VAL A 127 -3.44 -20.34 2.81
N PHE A 128 -4.64 -19.75 2.75
CA PHE A 128 -5.27 -19.16 3.93
C PHE A 128 -5.49 -20.21 5.04
N ASN A 129 -6.05 -21.37 4.70
CA ASN A 129 -6.32 -22.42 5.66
C ASN A 129 -5.04 -22.93 6.35
N SER A 130 -3.94 -23.07 5.59
CA SER A 130 -2.64 -23.47 6.15
C SER A 130 -2.07 -22.38 7.08
N LEU A 131 -2.16 -21.11 6.69
CA LEU A 131 -1.74 -19.99 7.54
C LEU A 131 -2.61 -19.89 8.79
N LYS A 132 -3.92 -20.04 8.64
CA LYS A 132 -4.86 -20.05 9.76
C LYS A 132 -4.52 -21.14 10.76
N GLU A 133 -4.33 -22.37 10.33
CA GLU A 133 -3.91 -23.49 11.18
C GLU A 133 -2.63 -23.18 11.93
N LEU A 134 -1.60 -22.66 11.24
CA LEU A 134 -0.34 -22.24 11.85
C LEU A 134 -0.56 -21.18 12.94
N LEU A 135 -1.36 -20.14 12.65
CA LEU A 135 -1.61 -19.05 13.58
C LEU A 135 -2.43 -19.47 14.79
N ASP A 136 -3.39 -20.37 14.61
CA ASP A 136 -4.28 -20.85 15.68
C ASP A 136 -3.56 -21.86 16.60
N THR A 137 -2.63 -22.67 16.07
CA THR A 137 -1.93 -23.71 16.83
C THR A 137 -0.59 -23.26 17.42
N ASN A 138 0.01 -22.19 16.88
CA ASN A 138 1.33 -21.74 17.31
C ASN A 138 1.29 -20.30 17.83
N SER A 139 1.54 -20.11 19.12
CA SER A 139 1.53 -18.80 19.76
C SER A 139 2.62 -17.86 19.25
N LYS A 140 3.73 -18.39 18.71
CA LYS A 140 4.87 -17.62 18.20
C LYS A 140 4.74 -17.25 16.71
N ALA A 141 3.76 -17.83 16.00
CA ALA A 141 3.57 -17.57 14.59
C ALA A 141 2.92 -16.20 14.35
N VAL A 142 3.38 -15.52 13.33
CA VAL A 142 2.83 -14.25 12.83
C VAL A 142 2.98 -14.18 11.32
N VAL A 143 1.96 -13.67 10.64
CA VAL A 143 1.96 -13.45 9.19
C VAL A 143 2.14 -11.96 8.92
N LEU A 144 3.04 -11.62 8.01
CA LEU A 144 3.25 -10.28 7.49
C LEU A 144 2.87 -10.20 6.01
N ASN A 145 2.37 -9.04 5.61
CA ASN A 145 2.07 -8.72 4.21
C ASN A 145 2.46 -7.27 3.91
N ALA A 146 2.59 -6.93 2.64
CA ALA A 146 2.95 -5.58 2.20
C ALA A 146 1.87 -5.02 1.24
N GLY A 147 0.71 -4.64 1.81
CA GLY A 147 -0.37 -3.94 1.11
C GLY A 147 -1.27 -4.82 0.22
N THR A 148 -1.09 -6.14 0.23
CA THR A 148 -1.88 -7.09 -0.58
C THR A 148 -2.46 -8.24 0.26
N PRO A 149 -3.08 -7.99 1.42
CA PRO A 149 -3.48 -9.04 2.35
C PRO A 149 -4.47 -10.05 1.77
N ALA A 150 -5.34 -9.62 0.86
CA ALA A 150 -6.29 -10.50 0.19
C ALA A 150 -5.63 -11.60 -0.64
N SER A 151 -4.37 -11.39 -1.10
CA SER A 151 -3.59 -12.42 -1.84
C SER A 151 -3.27 -13.65 -0.99
N LEU A 152 -3.27 -13.49 0.33
CA LEU A 152 -3.09 -14.57 1.31
C LEU A 152 -4.42 -15.06 1.92
N GLY A 153 -5.55 -14.55 1.44
CA GLY A 153 -6.88 -14.85 1.96
C GLY A 153 -7.29 -14.02 3.19
N PHE A 154 -6.46 -13.07 3.65
CA PHE A 154 -6.84 -12.14 4.71
C PHE A 154 -7.68 -11.00 4.14
N THR A 155 -8.94 -11.31 3.84
CA THR A 155 -9.94 -10.34 3.40
C THR A 155 -10.28 -9.35 4.51
N GLN A 156 -10.89 -8.22 4.17
CA GLN A 156 -11.15 -7.13 5.13
C GLN A 156 -11.93 -7.57 6.38
N ASP A 157 -12.87 -8.48 6.22
CA ASP A 157 -13.70 -9.05 7.28
C ASP A 157 -12.93 -9.98 8.24
N ILE A 158 -11.92 -10.69 7.72
CA ILE A 158 -11.10 -11.64 8.50
C ILE A 158 -9.88 -10.94 9.12
N ARG A 159 -9.31 -9.99 8.42
CA ARG A 159 -8.03 -9.32 8.75
C ARG A 159 -8.05 -8.69 10.14
N GLU A 160 -9.13 -8.00 10.50
CA GLU A 160 -9.27 -7.32 11.77
C GLU A 160 -9.12 -8.29 12.97
N GLU A 161 -9.68 -9.49 12.88
CA GLU A 161 -9.55 -10.50 13.93
C GLU A 161 -8.08 -10.85 14.20
N TYR A 162 -7.30 -11.11 13.13
CA TYR A 162 -5.89 -11.51 13.28
C TYR A 162 -4.97 -10.35 13.66
N VAL A 163 -5.29 -9.13 13.22
CA VAL A 163 -4.60 -7.91 13.68
C VAL A 163 -4.81 -7.71 15.18
N ASN A 164 -6.04 -7.83 15.67
CA ASN A 164 -6.36 -7.67 17.09
C ASN A 164 -5.72 -8.77 17.97
N LYS A 165 -5.51 -9.95 17.42
CA LYS A 165 -4.76 -11.03 18.08
C LYS A 165 -3.22 -10.83 18.02
N GLY A 166 -2.72 -9.83 17.32
CA GLY A 166 -1.28 -9.65 17.07
C GLY A 166 -0.66 -10.73 16.17
N LYS A 167 -1.48 -11.38 15.34
CA LYS A 167 -1.09 -12.51 14.47
C LYS A 167 -0.92 -12.13 13.01
N PHE A 168 -1.40 -10.96 12.61
CA PHE A 168 -1.28 -10.45 11.25
C PHE A 168 -0.82 -8.99 11.27
N ILE A 169 0.15 -8.66 10.42
CA ILE A 169 0.71 -7.32 10.28
C ILE A 169 0.74 -6.97 8.80
N ASP A 170 0.00 -5.94 8.41
CA ASP A 170 0.18 -5.30 7.11
C ASP A 170 1.04 -4.06 7.26
N VAL A 171 2.19 -4.05 6.63
CA VAL A 171 3.14 -2.92 6.70
C VAL A 171 2.85 -1.84 5.66
N GLY A 172 1.79 -2.02 4.84
CA GLY A 172 1.59 -1.23 3.63
C GLY A 172 2.55 -1.63 2.52
N ILE A 173 2.64 -0.86 1.44
CA ILE A 173 3.58 -1.14 0.34
C ILE A 173 5.00 -0.80 0.80
N ALA A 174 5.61 -1.70 1.58
CA ALA A 174 6.92 -1.55 2.19
C ALA A 174 7.57 -2.93 2.45
N GLU A 175 7.83 -3.65 1.39
CA GLU A 175 8.37 -5.03 1.42
C GLU A 175 9.71 -5.08 2.17
N GLU A 176 10.57 -4.09 1.99
CA GLU A 176 11.87 -3.98 2.66
C GLU A 176 11.69 -3.91 4.19
N ASN A 177 10.71 -3.14 4.66
CA ASN A 177 10.37 -3.08 6.09
C ASN A 177 9.82 -4.42 6.59
N ALA A 178 8.99 -5.11 5.78
CA ALA A 178 8.47 -6.43 6.15
C ALA A 178 9.60 -7.43 6.39
N VAL A 179 10.61 -7.47 5.50
CA VAL A 179 11.75 -8.40 5.65
C VAL A 179 12.60 -8.04 6.86
N GLY A 180 12.89 -6.77 7.11
CA GLY A 180 13.57 -6.35 8.34
C GLY A 180 12.79 -6.75 9.61
N MET A 181 11.46 -6.63 9.59
CA MET A 181 10.61 -7.04 10.72
C MET A 181 10.63 -8.56 10.93
N ILE A 182 10.50 -9.39 9.87
CA ILE A 182 10.54 -10.85 10.03
C ILE A 182 11.90 -11.32 10.54
N SER A 183 12.98 -10.66 10.14
CA SER A 183 14.32 -10.92 10.68
C SER A 183 14.36 -10.69 12.21
N GLY A 184 13.87 -9.53 12.67
CA GLY A 184 13.80 -9.23 14.10
C GLY A 184 12.90 -10.18 14.88
N ILE A 185 11.76 -10.59 14.32
CA ILE A 185 10.84 -11.56 14.91
C ILE A 185 11.52 -12.94 15.05
N ALA A 186 12.16 -13.42 13.97
CA ALA A 186 12.87 -14.69 13.96
C ALA A 186 14.01 -14.73 15.01
N LYS A 187 14.80 -13.65 15.05
CA LYS A 187 15.90 -13.52 16.04
C LYS A 187 15.42 -13.62 17.48
N ASN A 188 14.19 -13.22 17.75
CA ASN A 188 13.58 -13.30 19.08
C ASN A 188 12.75 -14.59 19.30
N GLY A 189 12.92 -15.59 18.44
CA GLY A 189 12.30 -16.91 18.56
C GLY A 189 10.84 -16.96 18.11
N GLY A 190 10.37 -15.96 17.36
CA GLY A 190 9.10 -16.01 16.65
C GLY A 190 9.18 -16.84 15.37
N ILE A 191 8.03 -17.16 14.80
CA ILE A 191 7.89 -17.89 13.53
C ILE A 191 7.19 -16.98 12.54
N PRO A 192 7.95 -16.14 11.82
CA PRO A 192 7.37 -15.20 10.86
C PRO A 192 7.15 -15.85 9.51
N VAL A 193 6.02 -15.50 8.89
CA VAL A 193 5.70 -15.80 7.49
C VAL A 193 5.46 -14.47 6.77
N PHE A 194 6.22 -14.17 5.74
CA PHE A 194 5.99 -13.01 4.87
C PHE A 194 5.44 -13.48 3.53
N GLY A 195 4.25 -13.02 3.17
CA GLY A 195 3.64 -13.32 1.88
C GLY A 195 3.51 -12.08 1.01
N THR A 196 3.97 -12.19 -0.24
CA THR A 196 3.85 -11.13 -1.25
C THR A 196 3.86 -11.71 -2.66
N PHE A 197 3.47 -10.94 -3.66
CA PHE A 197 3.60 -11.38 -5.05
C PHE A 197 5.07 -11.54 -5.44
N ALA A 198 5.36 -12.59 -6.23
CA ALA A 198 6.72 -12.95 -6.62
C ALA A 198 7.53 -11.77 -7.24
N PRO A 199 6.96 -10.94 -8.13
CA PRO A 199 7.68 -9.79 -8.69
C PRO A 199 8.15 -8.77 -7.64
N PHE A 200 7.43 -8.63 -6.53
CA PHE A 200 7.79 -7.68 -5.47
C PHE A 200 9.00 -8.13 -4.63
N LEU A 201 9.34 -9.42 -4.67
CA LEU A 201 10.55 -9.93 -4.01
C LEU A 201 11.84 -9.33 -4.58
N GLN A 202 11.83 -8.83 -5.81
CA GLN A 202 12.99 -8.12 -6.37
C GLN A 202 13.41 -6.88 -5.56
N ARG A 203 12.46 -6.27 -4.81
CA ARG A 203 12.73 -5.08 -3.99
C ARG A 203 13.50 -5.39 -2.71
N VAL A 204 13.49 -6.63 -2.28
CA VAL A 204 14.00 -7.06 -0.95
C VAL A 204 15.26 -7.92 -1.03
N TYR A 205 15.92 -7.95 -2.18
CA TYR A 205 17.13 -8.75 -2.37
C TYR A 205 18.17 -8.49 -1.28
N ASP A 206 18.43 -7.23 -1.01
CA ASP A 206 19.43 -6.80 -0.03
C ASP A 206 19.04 -7.22 1.40
N GLN A 207 17.79 -6.95 1.79
CA GLN A 207 17.27 -7.32 3.11
C GLN A 207 17.25 -8.83 3.32
N VAL A 208 16.85 -9.62 2.32
CA VAL A 208 16.90 -11.09 2.40
C VAL A 208 18.34 -11.56 2.57
N SER A 209 19.27 -11.01 1.79
CA SER A 209 20.69 -11.37 1.85
C SER A 209 21.31 -11.03 3.21
N HIS A 210 21.15 -9.79 3.68
CA HIS A 210 21.80 -9.31 4.90
C HIS A 210 21.01 -9.64 6.17
N ASP A 211 19.70 -9.35 6.17
CA ASP A 211 18.93 -9.44 7.42
C ASP A 211 18.55 -10.88 7.76
N LEU A 212 18.25 -11.71 6.75
CA LEU A 212 17.90 -13.12 6.97
C LEU A 212 19.11 -14.03 6.84
N CYS A 213 19.75 -14.08 5.64
CA CYS A 213 20.75 -15.10 5.35
C CYS A 213 22.05 -14.91 6.15
N LEU A 214 22.66 -13.71 6.11
CA LEU A 214 23.92 -13.47 6.84
C LEU A 214 23.75 -13.51 8.37
N ASN A 215 22.56 -13.17 8.86
CA ASN A 215 22.26 -13.20 10.30
C ASN A 215 21.69 -14.54 10.77
N ASP A 216 21.51 -15.52 9.89
CA ASP A 216 20.93 -16.83 10.18
C ASP A 216 19.57 -16.74 10.92
N ASN A 217 18.71 -15.82 10.46
CA ASN A 217 17.38 -15.60 11.01
C ASN A 217 16.34 -16.34 10.16
N PRO A 218 15.81 -17.49 10.60
CA PRO A 218 14.91 -18.31 9.80
C PRO A 218 13.52 -17.65 9.63
N ALA A 219 13.06 -17.57 8.39
CA ALA A 219 11.73 -17.06 8.06
C ALA A 219 11.14 -17.84 6.88
N VAL A 220 9.81 -17.81 6.75
CA VAL A 220 9.12 -18.34 5.56
C VAL A 220 8.72 -17.17 4.68
N ILE A 221 9.08 -17.23 3.40
CA ILE A 221 8.63 -16.28 2.37
C ILE A 221 7.71 -17.02 1.40
N LEU A 222 6.46 -16.57 1.31
CA LEU A 222 5.47 -17.08 0.36
C LEU A 222 5.45 -16.19 -0.88
N ALA A 223 5.98 -16.71 -1.98
CA ALA A 223 5.92 -16.05 -3.29
C ALA A 223 4.58 -16.40 -3.95
N ILE A 224 3.67 -15.46 -4.01
CA ILE A 224 2.36 -15.61 -4.65
C ILE A 224 2.49 -15.40 -6.15
N ASN A 225 1.80 -16.22 -6.93
CA ASN A 225 1.83 -16.23 -8.39
C ASN A 225 3.25 -16.22 -8.98
N PRO A 226 4.11 -17.20 -8.62
CA PRO A 226 5.44 -17.30 -9.19
C PRO A 226 5.37 -17.77 -10.65
N GLY A 227 6.26 -17.26 -11.50
CA GLY A 227 6.37 -17.68 -12.91
C GLY A 227 5.85 -16.66 -13.92
N VAL A 228 5.78 -17.06 -15.18
CA VAL A 228 5.33 -16.20 -16.29
C VAL A 228 3.81 -16.33 -16.41
N TYR A 229 3.09 -15.66 -15.54
CA TYR A 229 1.64 -15.57 -15.59
C TYR A 229 1.22 -14.24 -16.21
N GLY A 230 0.22 -14.33 -17.10
CA GLY A 230 -0.50 -13.17 -17.57
C GLY A 230 0.41 -12.07 -18.10
N MET A 231 0.88 -12.21 -19.33
CA MET A 231 1.72 -11.19 -20.00
C MET A 231 1.11 -9.78 -20.01
N ASN A 232 -0.08 -9.62 -19.45
CA ASN A 232 -0.79 -8.34 -19.29
C ASN A 232 -0.75 -7.81 -17.85
N SER A 233 0.02 -8.44 -16.97
CA SER A 233 0.20 -7.98 -15.60
C SER A 233 1.50 -7.19 -15.47
N ASP A 234 1.44 -6.04 -14.84
CA ASP A 234 2.61 -5.20 -14.52
C ASP A 234 3.46 -5.79 -13.39
N THR A 235 2.99 -6.88 -12.81
CA THR A 235 3.60 -7.53 -11.64
C THR A 235 4.00 -8.94 -11.93
#